data_d7263ead83767f9464df6d2f4e05d422
#
_entry.id   d7263ead83767f9464df6d2f4e05d422
#
_cell.length_a   1.000
_cell.length_b   1.000
_cell.length_c   1.000
_cell.angle_alpha   90.00
_cell.angle_beta   90.00
_cell.angle_gamma   90.00
#
_symmetry.space_group_name_H-M   'P 1'
#
loop_
_entity.id
_entity.type
_entity.pdbx_description
1 polymer ?
#
loop_
_entity_poly.entity_id
_entity_poly.type
_entity_poly.pdbx_seq_one_letter_code
_entity_poly.pdbx_strand_id
1 'polypeptide(L)'
;MIKYGFQYIETPSFEYTDSIGKFLPDKDRPDQGVFSFKDEKNWLSLRYDLTAPLARYVAKNYLEIPKPFKRYQLGSVWRNEKPGPGRFREFLQFDADYVGTKNLQADAELCVLISEILEKCGLDKTDYTVKISSRKFTDKLFEQLKIKSKDQILITLRALDKIDRLGWGEVKKLLGEGRKDKSGDYTKGAKLKNDQIKIIE
;
A
#
# COMPACT_ATOMS: atom_id res chain seq x y z
N MET A 1 -17.55 -6.77 11.25
CA MET A 1 -17.38 -7.33 9.88
C MET A 1 -18.68 -7.94 9.35
N ILE A 2 -19.29 -8.91 10.06
CA ILE A 2 -20.51 -9.61 9.60
C ILE A 2 -21.67 -8.64 9.32
N LYS A 3 -21.90 -7.62 10.16
CA LYS A 3 -22.95 -6.61 9.94
C LYS A 3 -22.83 -5.82 8.64
N TYR A 4 -21.61 -5.77 8.07
CA TYR A 4 -21.29 -5.15 6.78
C TYR A 4 -21.31 -6.14 5.61
N GLY A 5 -21.66 -7.41 5.86
CA GLY A 5 -21.71 -8.46 4.86
C GLY A 5 -20.34 -8.99 4.43
N PHE A 6 -19.29 -8.78 5.22
CA PHE A 6 -17.97 -9.38 4.97
C PHE A 6 -17.92 -10.83 5.42
N GLN A 7 -17.37 -11.68 4.58
CA GLN A 7 -17.12 -13.09 4.85
C GLN A 7 -15.67 -13.31 5.32
N TYR A 8 -15.47 -14.16 6.30
CA TYR A 8 -14.14 -14.59 6.69
C TYR A 8 -13.62 -15.63 5.72
N ILE A 9 -12.47 -15.36 5.12
CA ILE A 9 -11.75 -16.32 4.27
C ILE A 9 -10.28 -16.27 4.62
N GLU A 10 -9.77 -17.38 5.08
CA GLU A 10 -8.36 -17.59 5.38
C GLU A 10 -7.63 -18.14 4.17
N THR A 11 -6.52 -17.51 3.83
CA THR A 11 -5.62 -17.92 2.76
C THR A 11 -4.39 -18.62 3.35
N PRO A 12 -3.71 -19.51 2.61
CA PRO A 12 -2.51 -20.20 3.09
C PRO A 12 -1.41 -19.23 3.53
N SER A 13 -0.61 -19.64 4.52
CA SER A 13 0.57 -18.90 4.97
C SER A 13 1.75 -19.04 4.03
N PHE A 14 1.79 -20.12 3.25
CA PHE A 14 2.79 -20.40 2.24
C PHE A 14 2.19 -20.22 0.85
N GLU A 15 2.96 -19.62 -0.04
CA GLU A 15 2.61 -19.45 -1.44
C GLU A 15 3.79 -19.85 -2.32
N TYR A 16 3.49 -20.32 -3.54
CA TYR A 16 4.55 -20.46 -4.54
C TYR A 16 5.17 -19.10 -4.85
N THR A 17 6.50 -19.02 -4.77
CA THR A 17 7.22 -17.75 -4.97
C THR A 17 6.88 -17.11 -6.32
N ASP A 18 6.73 -17.90 -7.37
CA ASP A 18 6.33 -17.41 -8.70
C ASP A 18 4.92 -16.79 -8.70
N SER A 19 4.02 -17.27 -7.83
CA SER A 19 2.64 -16.76 -7.74
C SER A 19 2.58 -15.38 -7.11
N ILE A 20 3.50 -15.06 -6.18
CA ILE A 20 3.54 -13.78 -5.47
C ILE A 20 4.53 -12.79 -6.10
N GLY A 21 5.38 -13.24 -7.02
CA GLY A 21 6.45 -12.44 -7.61
C GLY A 21 6.04 -11.10 -8.20
N LYS A 22 4.80 -10.97 -8.70
CA LYS A 22 4.25 -9.71 -9.21
C LYS A 22 3.91 -8.69 -8.10
N PHE A 23 3.75 -9.14 -6.88
CA PHE A 23 3.36 -8.36 -5.72
C PHE A 23 4.54 -8.14 -4.76
N LEU A 24 5.73 -8.62 -5.11
CA LEU A 24 6.93 -8.35 -4.32
C LEU A 24 7.26 -6.85 -4.35
N PRO A 25 7.68 -6.29 -3.22
CA PRO A 25 8.01 -4.87 -3.12
C PRO A 25 9.14 -4.44 -4.05
N ASP A 26 10.07 -5.36 -4.35
CA ASP A 26 11.20 -5.13 -5.23
C ASP A 26 11.28 -6.28 -6.26
N LYS A 27 11.00 -5.96 -7.53
CA LYS A 27 11.06 -6.93 -8.63
C LYS A 27 12.49 -7.37 -8.97
N ASP A 28 13.44 -6.48 -8.73
CA ASP A 28 14.84 -6.70 -9.09
C ASP A 28 15.59 -7.46 -7.99
N ARG A 29 15.01 -7.59 -6.80
CA ARG A 29 15.55 -8.26 -5.64
C ARG A 29 14.49 -9.07 -4.90
N PRO A 30 13.98 -10.15 -5.50
CA PRO A 30 12.86 -10.92 -4.94
C PRO A 30 13.19 -11.53 -3.56
N ASP A 31 14.46 -11.71 -3.24
CA ASP A 31 14.90 -12.24 -1.93
C ASP A 31 14.92 -11.17 -0.82
N GLN A 32 14.77 -9.88 -1.17
CA GLN A 32 14.73 -8.80 -0.20
C GLN A 32 13.27 -8.48 0.15
N GLY A 33 12.91 -8.73 1.39
CA GLY A 33 11.59 -8.43 1.92
C GLY A 33 10.68 -9.64 2.10
N VAL A 34 10.98 -10.79 1.50
CA VAL A 34 10.20 -12.02 1.59
C VAL A 34 11.05 -13.16 2.16
N PHE A 35 10.47 -13.97 3.05
CA PHE A 35 11.09 -15.22 3.47
C PHE A 35 10.71 -16.31 2.48
N SER A 36 11.71 -16.86 1.81
CA SER A 36 11.55 -17.94 0.85
C SER A 36 12.43 -19.14 1.20
N PHE A 37 11.95 -20.32 0.90
CA PHE A 37 12.66 -21.58 1.09
C PHE A 37 12.32 -22.57 -0.02
N LYS A 38 13.17 -23.55 -0.22
CA LYS A 38 12.99 -24.57 -1.25
C LYS A 38 12.36 -25.82 -0.63
N ASP A 39 11.25 -26.26 -1.20
CA ASP A 39 10.61 -27.53 -0.92
C ASP A 39 10.81 -28.43 -2.14
N GLU A 40 11.71 -29.40 -2.03
CA GLU A 40 12.14 -30.29 -3.13
C GLU A 40 12.40 -29.52 -4.45
N LYS A 41 11.38 -29.40 -5.31
CA LYS A 41 11.49 -28.80 -6.64
C LYS A 41 10.99 -27.35 -6.70
N ASN A 42 10.19 -26.93 -5.71
CA ASN A 42 9.49 -25.65 -5.74
C ASN A 42 10.09 -24.66 -4.74
N TRP A 43 10.08 -23.38 -5.10
CA TRP A 43 10.30 -22.32 -4.16
C TRP A 43 8.97 -21.89 -3.54
N LEU A 44 8.91 -21.92 -2.21
CA LEU A 44 7.80 -21.43 -1.40
C LEU A 44 8.22 -20.16 -0.66
N SER A 45 7.27 -19.28 -0.44
CA SER A 45 7.46 -18.07 0.32
C SER A 45 6.40 -17.90 1.38
N LEU A 46 6.77 -17.36 2.54
CA LEU A 46 5.80 -16.88 3.51
C LEU A 46 5.08 -15.66 2.93
N ARG A 47 3.77 -15.58 3.15
CA ARG A 47 2.96 -14.43 2.68
C ARG A 47 3.45 -13.14 3.31
N TYR A 48 3.71 -12.14 2.48
CA TYR A 48 4.16 -10.81 2.87
C TYR A 48 3.00 -9.93 3.36
N ASP A 49 1.82 -10.16 2.82
CA ASP A 49 0.54 -9.53 3.14
C ASP A 49 -0.60 -10.53 2.99
N LEU A 50 -1.83 -10.10 3.20
CA LEU A 50 -3.03 -10.90 3.00
C LEU A 50 -3.71 -10.63 1.65
N THR A 51 -3.27 -9.60 0.92
CA THR A 51 -3.86 -9.16 -0.36
C THR A 51 -3.39 -10.02 -1.54
N ALA A 52 -2.10 -10.35 -1.62
CA ALA A 52 -1.57 -11.19 -2.71
C ALA A 52 -2.21 -12.58 -2.74
N PRO A 53 -2.31 -13.32 -1.60
CA PRO A 53 -3.05 -14.58 -1.55
C PRO A 53 -4.53 -14.44 -1.90
N LEU A 54 -5.18 -13.33 -1.49
CA LEU A 54 -6.55 -13.03 -1.88
C LEU A 54 -6.68 -12.87 -3.40
N ALA A 55 -5.77 -12.10 -4.02
CA ALA A 55 -5.80 -11.89 -5.46
C ALA A 55 -5.71 -13.21 -6.22
N ARG A 56 -4.88 -14.14 -5.76
CA ARG A 56 -4.78 -15.49 -6.33
C ARG A 56 -6.07 -16.30 -6.13
N TYR A 57 -6.65 -16.26 -4.92
CA TYR A 57 -7.92 -16.90 -4.62
C TYR A 57 -9.04 -16.40 -5.55
N VAL A 58 -9.15 -15.07 -5.67
CA VAL A 58 -10.14 -14.43 -6.55
C VAL A 58 -9.92 -14.80 -8.01
N ALA A 59 -8.68 -14.80 -8.48
CA ALA A 59 -8.37 -15.17 -9.87
C ALA A 59 -8.78 -16.61 -10.19
N LYS A 60 -8.55 -17.54 -9.24
CA LYS A 60 -8.91 -18.95 -9.40
C LYS A 60 -10.42 -19.17 -9.40
N ASN A 61 -11.16 -18.43 -8.57
CA ASN A 61 -12.60 -18.64 -8.35
C ASN A 61 -13.45 -17.48 -8.94
N TYR A 62 -12.92 -16.73 -9.91
CA TYR A 62 -13.50 -15.48 -10.37
C TYR A 62 -14.95 -15.58 -10.86
N LEU A 63 -15.30 -16.68 -11.49
CA LEU A 63 -16.65 -16.92 -12.03
C LEU A 63 -17.65 -17.39 -10.97
N GLU A 64 -17.17 -17.95 -9.86
CA GLU A 64 -17.99 -18.57 -8.82
C GLU A 64 -18.31 -17.60 -7.66
N ILE A 65 -17.42 -16.63 -7.40
CA ILE A 65 -17.61 -15.67 -6.31
C ILE A 65 -18.62 -14.57 -6.68
N PRO A 66 -19.55 -14.22 -5.77
CA PRO A 66 -20.49 -13.12 -5.98
C PRO A 66 -19.75 -11.78 -6.06
N LYS A 67 -20.33 -10.80 -6.76
CA LYS A 67 -19.77 -9.45 -6.89
C LYS A 67 -20.80 -8.40 -6.46
N PRO A 68 -20.45 -7.43 -5.62
CA PRO A 68 -19.14 -7.24 -5.00
C PRO A 68 -18.83 -8.32 -3.97
N PHE A 69 -17.60 -8.83 -4.01
CA PHE A 69 -17.10 -9.78 -3.02
C PHE A 69 -16.47 -9.02 -1.87
N LYS A 70 -16.99 -9.24 -0.66
CA LYS A 70 -16.50 -8.63 0.57
C LYS A 70 -15.86 -9.70 1.44
N ARG A 71 -14.58 -9.54 1.71
CA ARG A 71 -13.80 -10.50 2.49
C ARG A 71 -13.04 -9.81 3.61
N TYR A 72 -12.87 -10.49 4.74
CA TYR A 72 -11.92 -10.08 5.77
C TYR A 72 -11.09 -11.28 6.25
N GLN A 73 -9.90 -10.97 6.75
CA GLN A 73 -8.99 -11.94 7.35
C GLN A 73 -8.15 -11.27 8.44
N LEU A 74 -7.88 -12.00 9.51
CA LEU A 74 -6.85 -11.70 10.49
C LEU A 74 -5.83 -12.82 10.42
N GLY A 75 -4.55 -12.50 10.26
CA GLY A 75 -3.52 -13.53 10.19
C GLY A 75 -2.11 -12.97 10.25
N SER A 76 -1.15 -13.81 10.62
CA SER A 76 0.27 -13.46 10.59
C SER A 76 0.75 -13.24 9.17
N VAL A 77 1.61 -12.23 9.02
CA VAL A 77 2.37 -11.95 7.80
C VAL A 77 3.85 -11.80 8.17
N TRP A 78 4.72 -12.06 7.19
CA TRP A 78 6.15 -12.12 7.42
C TRP A 78 6.88 -11.21 6.43
N ARG A 79 7.74 -10.33 6.97
CA ARG A 79 8.54 -9.40 6.18
C ARG A 79 10.01 -9.54 6.51
N ASN A 80 10.81 -9.89 5.52
CA ASN A 80 12.26 -10.02 5.68
C ASN A 80 12.94 -8.65 5.56
N GLU A 81 12.47 -7.70 6.39
CA GLU A 81 13.01 -6.34 6.48
C GLU A 81 13.90 -6.20 7.72
N LYS A 82 14.71 -5.14 7.75
CA LYS A 82 15.49 -4.80 8.94
C LYS A 82 14.55 -4.47 10.10
N PRO A 83 14.61 -5.20 11.22
CA PRO A 83 13.75 -4.93 12.36
C PRO A 83 14.10 -3.59 13.03
N GLY A 84 13.11 -2.98 13.70
CA GLY A 84 13.26 -1.73 14.40
C GLY A 84 12.08 -1.51 15.36
N PRO A 85 12.05 -0.38 16.10
CA PRO A 85 10.93 -0.06 16.98
C PRO A 85 9.60 -0.07 16.21
N GLY A 86 8.64 -0.91 16.64
CA GLY A 86 7.35 -1.09 15.97
C GLY A 86 7.41 -1.81 14.61
N ARG A 87 8.57 -2.32 14.19
CA ARG A 87 8.76 -3.09 12.95
C ARG A 87 9.25 -4.49 13.29
N PHE A 88 8.33 -5.43 13.27
CA PHE A 88 8.60 -6.84 13.49
C PHE A 88 8.66 -7.58 12.16
N ARG A 89 9.40 -8.68 12.12
CA ARG A 89 9.45 -9.57 10.95
C ARG A 89 8.22 -10.46 10.82
N GLU A 90 7.53 -10.69 11.93
CA GLU A 90 6.21 -11.31 11.99
C GLU A 90 5.28 -10.41 12.78
N PHE A 91 4.08 -10.19 12.28
CA PHE A 91 3.02 -9.45 12.97
C PHE A 91 1.64 -9.85 12.45
N LEU A 92 0.62 -9.58 13.24
CA LEU A 92 -0.76 -9.77 12.83
C LEU A 92 -1.21 -8.62 11.94
N GLN A 93 -1.76 -8.96 10.79
CA GLN A 93 -2.41 -8.03 9.87
C GLN A 93 -3.90 -8.34 9.79
N PHE A 94 -4.72 -7.30 9.80
CA PHE A 94 -6.14 -7.39 9.58
C PHE A 94 -6.49 -6.69 8.28
N ASP A 95 -7.09 -7.43 7.34
CA ASP A 95 -7.50 -6.90 6.05
C ASP A 95 -9.01 -7.04 5.88
N ALA A 96 -9.61 -6.03 5.25
CA ALA A 96 -10.97 -6.04 4.77
C ALA A 96 -10.99 -5.52 3.33
N ASP A 97 -11.45 -6.35 2.42
CA ASP A 97 -11.35 -6.11 0.99
C ASP A 97 -12.70 -6.11 0.30
N TYR A 98 -12.83 -5.21 -0.68
CA TYR A 98 -13.87 -5.24 -1.70
C TYR A 98 -13.27 -5.63 -3.03
N VAL A 99 -13.88 -6.59 -3.71
CA VAL A 99 -13.45 -7.02 -5.05
C VAL A 99 -14.63 -7.00 -6.02
N GLY A 100 -14.38 -6.49 -7.23
CA GLY A 100 -15.35 -6.53 -8.32
C GLY A 100 -16.38 -5.41 -8.29
N THR A 101 -16.08 -4.26 -7.68
CA THR A 101 -16.91 -3.05 -7.74
C THR A 101 -16.09 -1.82 -8.13
N LYS A 102 -16.75 -0.88 -8.81
CA LYS A 102 -16.22 0.46 -9.11
C LYS A 102 -16.97 1.55 -8.33
N ASN A 103 -17.88 1.15 -7.43
CA ASN A 103 -18.73 2.08 -6.68
C ASN A 103 -17.92 2.70 -5.54
N LEU A 104 -17.85 4.03 -5.50
CA LEU A 104 -17.19 4.81 -4.45
C LEU A 104 -17.79 4.59 -3.05
N GLN A 105 -19.01 4.05 -2.95
CA GLN A 105 -19.59 3.65 -1.68
C GLN A 105 -18.77 2.59 -0.96
N ALA A 106 -18.05 1.72 -1.71
CA ALA A 106 -17.16 0.73 -1.14
C ALA A 106 -15.99 1.40 -0.39
N ASP A 107 -15.40 2.43 -0.98
CA ASP A 107 -14.32 3.20 -0.35
C ASP A 107 -14.82 3.92 0.91
N ALA A 108 -16.00 4.55 0.82
CA ALA A 108 -16.62 5.23 1.96
C ALA A 108 -16.98 4.25 3.10
N GLU A 109 -17.51 3.07 2.78
CA GLU A 109 -17.83 2.04 3.78
C GLU A 109 -16.56 1.55 4.49
N LEU A 110 -15.43 1.37 3.78
CA LEU A 110 -14.16 1.01 4.40
C LEU A 110 -13.64 2.09 5.35
N CYS A 111 -13.82 3.38 5.02
CA CYS A 111 -13.45 4.47 5.92
C CYS A 111 -14.28 4.47 7.21
N VAL A 112 -15.59 4.24 7.10
CA VAL A 112 -16.47 4.10 8.27
C VAL A 112 -16.09 2.88 9.09
N LEU A 113 -15.82 1.76 8.43
CA LEU A 113 -15.42 0.51 9.07
C LEU A 113 -14.13 0.64 9.87
N ILE A 114 -13.10 1.30 9.31
CA ILE A 114 -11.84 1.59 10.01
C ILE A 114 -12.12 2.42 11.27
N SER A 115 -12.93 3.48 11.17
CA SER A 115 -13.29 4.32 12.30
C SER A 115 -13.99 3.52 13.40
N GLU A 116 -14.99 2.70 13.06
CA GLU A 116 -15.67 1.86 14.05
C GLU A 116 -14.74 0.83 14.72
N ILE A 117 -13.77 0.29 13.98
CA ILE A 117 -12.79 -0.65 14.55
C ILE A 117 -11.90 0.07 15.55
N LEU A 118 -11.35 1.24 15.20
CA LEU A 118 -10.49 2.04 16.07
C LEU A 118 -11.22 2.46 17.35
N GLU A 119 -12.45 2.93 17.24
CA GLU A 119 -13.29 3.27 18.41
C GLU A 119 -13.55 2.06 19.30
N LYS A 120 -13.81 0.88 18.73
CA LYS A 120 -13.96 -0.37 19.50
C LYS A 120 -12.67 -0.86 20.13
N CYS A 121 -11.52 -0.48 19.60
CA CYS A 121 -10.22 -0.72 20.21
C CYS A 121 -9.89 0.28 21.33
N GLY A 122 -10.79 1.22 21.63
CA GLY A 122 -10.63 2.18 22.74
C GLY A 122 -10.04 3.51 22.34
N LEU A 123 -9.93 3.83 21.06
CA LEU A 123 -9.50 5.15 20.58
C LEU A 123 -10.69 6.10 20.50
N ASP A 124 -10.54 7.31 21.01
CA ASP A 124 -11.51 8.37 20.80
C ASP A 124 -11.41 8.97 19.39
N LYS A 125 -12.50 9.58 18.91
CA LYS A 125 -12.55 10.21 17.57
C LYS A 125 -11.49 11.29 17.35
N THR A 126 -10.96 11.86 18.43
CA THR A 126 -9.91 12.87 18.42
C THR A 126 -8.50 12.29 18.30
N ASP A 127 -8.34 10.97 18.54
CA ASP A 127 -7.03 10.33 18.60
C ASP A 127 -6.51 9.87 17.24
N TYR A 128 -7.37 9.88 16.21
CA TYR A 128 -7.00 9.41 14.88
C TYR A 128 -7.61 10.24 13.75
N THR A 129 -7.06 10.12 12.58
CA THR A 129 -7.59 10.71 11.35
C THR A 129 -7.50 9.70 10.22
N VAL A 130 -8.62 9.45 9.53
CA VAL A 130 -8.66 8.66 8.30
C VAL A 130 -8.33 9.55 7.12
N LYS A 131 -7.13 9.38 6.54
CA LYS A 131 -6.68 10.12 5.36
C LYS A 131 -7.04 9.36 4.09
N ILE A 132 -7.69 10.02 3.14
CA ILE A 132 -8.08 9.45 1.86
C ILE A 132 -7.30 10.14 0.75
N SER A 133 -6.81 9.37 -0.21
CA SER A 133 -6.18 9.89 -1.42
C SER A 133 -6.90 9.34 -2.67
N SER A 134 -7.14 10.22 -3.65
CA SER A 134 -7.75 9.84 -4.91
C SER A 134 -6.77 10.02 -6.08
N ARG A 135 -6.49 8.94 -6.78
CA ARG A 135 -5.67 8.98 -7.98
C ARG A 135 -6.24 9.91 -9.06
N LYS A 136 -7.58 9.96 -9.18
CA LYS A 136 -8.25 10.86 -10.13
C LYS A 136 -7.94 12.34 -9.86
N PHE A 137 -7.79 12.72 -8.58
CA PHE A 137 -7.41 14.07 -8.20
C PHE A 137 -5.96 14.36 -8.62
N THR A 138 -5.04 13.46 -8.28
CA THR A 138 -3.62 13.65 -8.61
C THR A 138 -3.38 13.64 -10.13
N ASP A 139 -4.08 12.80 -10.88
CA ASP A 139 -3.96 12.75 -12.35
C ASP A 139 -4.42 14.06 -12.99
N LYS A 140 -5.56 14.62 -12.54
CA LYS A 140 -6.01 15.96 -12.99
C LYS A 140 -5.06 17.07 -12.60
N LEU A 141 -4.49 17.02 -11.39
CA LEU A 141 -3.47 17.98 -10.97
C LEU A 141 -2.25 17.93 -11.91
N PHE A 142 -1.75 16.73 -12.23
CA PHE A 142 -0.63 16.59 -13.16
C PHE A 142 -0.93 17.04 -14.58
N GLU A 143 -2.15 16.83 -15.07
CA GLU A 143 -2.62 17.37 -16.35
C GLU A 143 -2.60 18.91 -16.33
N GLN A 144 -3.15 19.52 -15.29
CA GLN A 144 -3.16 20.98 -15.10
C GLN A 144 -1.74 21.57 -15.03
N LEU A 145 -0.85 20.88 -14.35
CA LEU A 145 0.57 21.25 -14.24
C LEU A 145 1.38 20.91 -15.50
N LYS A 146 0.75 20.30 -16.52
CA LYS A 146 1.40 19.85 -17.75
C LYS A 146 2.57 18.87 -17.53
N ILE A 147 2.51 18.08 -16.46
CA ILE A 147 3.51 17.06 -16.15
C ILE A 147 3.11 15.77 -16.86
N LYS A 148 3.83 15.42 -17.94
CA LYS A 148 3.53 14.24 -18.78
C LYS A 148 4.49 13.07 -18.54
N SER A 149 5.67 13.34 -18.02
CA SER A 149 6.67 12.29 -17.78
C SER A 149 6.24 11.38 -16.66
N LYS A 150 6.15 10.08 -16.93
CA LYS A 150 5.83 9.04 -15.93
C LYS A 150 6.83 9.05 -14.78
N ASP A 151 8.11 9.28 -15.08
CA ASP A 151 9.17 9.33 -14.06
C ASP A 151 8.99 10.55 -13.14
N GLN A 152 8.69 11.73 -13.70
CA GLN A 152 8.39 12.92 -12.89
C GLN A 152 7.18 12.72 -12.01
N ILE A 153 6.10 12.12 -12.53
CA ILE A 153 4.88 11.79 -11.77
C ILE A 153 5.23 10.85 -10.60
N LEU A 154 5.98 9.78 -10.88
CA LEU A 154 6.36 8.80 -9.86
C LEU A 154 7.25 9.41 -8.77
N ILE A 155 8.25 10.21 -9.15
CA ILE A 155 9.14 10.88 -8.20
C ILE A 155 8.34 11.89 -7.36
N THR A 156 7.42 12.65 -7.98
CA THR A 156 6.56 13.61 -7.29
C THR A 156 5.67 12.91 -6.25
N LEU A 157 5.00 11.82 -6.62
CA LEU A 157 4.17 11.05 -5.69
C LEU A 157 4.99 10.49 -4.52
N ARG A 158 6.18 9.93 -4.81
CA ARG A 158 7.10 9.44 -3.79
C ARG A 158 7.65 10.53 -2.87
N ALA A 159 7.75 11.76 -3.36
CA ALA A 159 8.15 12.90 -2.56
C ALA A 159 7.01 13.33 -1.63
N LEU A 160 5.79 13.43 -2.14
CA LEU A 160 4.60 13.79 -1.37
C LEU A 160 4.28 12.77 -0.27
N ASP A 161 4.47 11.49 -0.52
CA ASP A 161 4.31 10.41 0.47
C ASP A 161 5.23 10.57 1.70
N LYS A 162 6.30 11.35 1.57
CA LYS A 162 7.25 11.59 2.66
C LYS A 162 6.94 12.86 3.48
N ILE A 163 5.85 13.57 3.19
CA ILE A 163 5.58 14.88 3.79
C ILE A 163 5.45 14.81 5.31
N ASP A 164 4.74 13.80 5.82
CA ASP A 164 4.53 13.61 7.27
C ASP A 164 5.84 13.31 8.01
N ARG A 165 6.82 12.70 7.32
CA ARG A 165 8.12 12.32 7.91
C ARG A 165 9.20 13.39 7.75
N LEU A 166 9.26 14.05 6.60
CA LEU A 166 10.36 14.96 6.25
C LEU A 166 9.99 16.44 6.43
N GLY A 167 8.70 16.75 6.47
CA GLY A 167 8.19 18.11 6.42
C GLY A 167 8.26 18.72 5.01
N TRP A 168 7.49 19.79 4.82
CA TRP A 168 7.32 20.42 3.52
C TRP A 168 8.61 21.00 2.92
N GLY A 169 9.49 21.56 3.76
CA GLY A 169 10.77 22.12 3.30
C GLY A 169 11.66 21.11 2.59
N GLU A 170 11.75 19.88 3.09
CA GLU A 170 12.54 18.79 2.48
C GLU A 170 11.82 18.18 1.27
N VAL A 171 10.49 18.12 1.32
CA VAL A 171 9.69 17.66 0.19
C VAL A 171 9.81 18.61 -1.00
N LYS A 172 9.83 19.95 -0.79
CA LYS A 172 10.09 20.95 -1.86
C LYS A 172 11.41 20.66 -2.59
N LYS A 173 12.47 20.30 -1.88
CA LYS A 173 13.75 19.94 -2.52
C LYS A 173 13.60 18.70 -3.41
N LEU A 174 12.86 17.69 -2.95
CA LEU A 174 12.57 16.48 -3.74
C LEU A 174 11.65 16.75 -4.93
N LEU A 175 10.76 17.72 -4.84
CA LEU A 175 9.95 18.15 -5.99
C LEU A 175 10.79 18.93 -7.02
N GLY A 176 11.80 19.67 -6.57
CA GLY A 176 12.77 20.38 -7.41
C GLY A 176 13.92 19.50 -7.87
N GLU A 177 15.15 19.95 -7.64
CA GLU A 177 16.37 19.28 -8.12
C GLU A 177 16.69 17.98 -7.37
N GLY A 178 16.31 17.88 -6.10
CA GLY A 178 16.61 16.77 -5.22
C GLY A 178 17.23 17.20 -3.89
N ARG A 179 17.66 16.23 -3.08
CA ARG A 179 18.26 16.49 -1.78
C ARG A 179 19.38 15.52 -1.44
N LYS A 180 20.30 15.98 -0.60
CA LYS A 180 21.20 15.10 0.14
C LYS A 180 20.59 14.82 1.51
N ASP A 181 20.65 13.56 1.96
CA ASP A 181 20.24 13.21 3.31
C ASP A 181 21.37 13.44 4.32
N LYS A 182 21.11 13.06 5.59
CA LYS A 182 22.10 13.21 6.68
C LYS A 182 23.33 12.31 6.51
N SER A 183 23.25 11.22 5.73
CA SER A 183 24.35 10.33 5.40
C SER A 183 25.19 10.82 4.21
N GLY A 184 24.71 11.88 3.52
CA GLY A 184 25.35 12.44 2.34
C GLY A 184 24.84 11.84 1.03
N ASP A 185 23.93 10.86 1.08
CA ASP A 185 23.33 10.24 -0.10
C ASP A 185 22.42 11.20 -0.84
N TYR A 186 22.60 11.30 -2.15
CA TYR A 186 21.80 12.20 -2.99
C TYR A 186 20.57 11.47 -3.56
N THR A 187 19.40 12.02 -3.29
CA THR A 187 18.14 11.60 -3.90
C THR A 187 17.74 12.60 -4.98
N LYS A 188 17.65 12.13 -6.23
CA LYS A 188 17.23 12.90 -7.39
C LYS A 188 15.81 13.41 -7.22
N GLY A 189 15.55 14.67 -7.56
CA GLY A 189 14.23 15.28 -7.52
C GLY A 189 13.43 15.09 -8.80
N ALA A 190 12.17 15.52 -8.74
CA ALA A 190 11.23 15.48 -9.86
C ALA A 190 11.50 16.56 -10.93
N LYS A 191 12.36 17.53 -10.64
CA LYS A 191 12.69 18.68 -11.50
C LYS A 191 11.46 19.51 -11.92
N LEU A 192 10.55 19.70 -10.98
CA LEU A 192 9.41 20.58 -11.18
C LEU A 192 9.85 22.04 -11.08
N LYS A 193 9.17 22.91 -11.82
CA LYS A 193 9.37 24.35 -11.73
C LYS A 193 8.76 24.92 -10.46
N ASN A 194 9.23 26.08 -10.01
CA ASN A 194 8.76 26.71 -8.78
C ASN A 194 7.27 27.05 -8.78
N ASP A 195 6.71 27.43 -9.95
CA ASP A 195 5.29 27.67 -10.13
C ASP A 195 4.46 26.38 -9.96
N GLN A 196 4.95 25.26 -10.49
CA GLN A 196 4.32 23.93 -10.31
C GLN A 196 4.36 23.49 -8.85
N ILE A 197 5.49 23.71 -8.15
CA ILE A 197 5.64 23.33 -6.74
C ILE A 197 4.68 24.16 -5.86
N LYS A 198 4.50 25.44 -6.15
CA LYS A 198 3.54 26.30 -5.43
C LYS A 198 2.09 25.86 -5.57
N ILE A 199 1.72 25.27 -6.71
CA ILE A 199 0.34 24.77 -6.92
C ILE A 199 0.13 23.45 -6.16
N ILE A 200 1.19 22.66 -6.00
CA ILE A 200 1.14 21.40 -5.24
C ILE A 200 1.10 21.65 -3.71
N GLU A 201 1.69 22.74 -3.24
CA GLU A 201 1.68 23.21 -1.85
C GLU A 201 0.29 23.63 -1.38
#